data_45cd492f4e116bc8f290c8eb4864fae9
#
_entry.id   45cd492f4e116bc8f290c8eb4864fae9
#
_cell.length_a   1.000
_cell.length_b   1.000
_cell.length_c   1.000
_cell.angle_alpha   90.00
_cell.angle_beta   90.00
_cell.angle_gamma   90.00
#
_symmetry.space_group_name_H-M   'P 1'
#
loop_
_entity.id
_entity.type
_entity.pdbx_description
1 polymer ?
#
loop_
_entity_poly.entity_id
_entity_poly.type
_entity_poly.pdbx_seq_one_letter_code
_entity_poly.pdbx_strand_id
1 'polypeptide(L)'
;MFYSILHTKFFLMIVKNIMKKYLNIGCGSRYHPAFENIDVNPAHPSIIKHNVKKGLPFPANAFEAVYHSHVLEHLPLDKGKAMLEECFKVLQPGGIIRIAVPDLEKMVRF
;
A
#
# COMPACT_ATOMS: atom_id res chain seq x y z
N MET A 1 -13.37 24.56 16.21
CA MET A 1 -13.52 23.10 16.38
C MET A 1 -14.36 22.48 15.24
N PHE A 2 -15.58 22.93 15.00
CA PHE A 2 -16.42 22.46 13.89
C PHE A 2 -15.80 22.66 12.52
N TYR A 3 -15.21 23.83 12.29
CA TYR A 3 -14.54 24.14 11.04
C TYR A 3 -13.40 23.17 10.73
N SER A 4 -12.61 22.81 11.73
CA SER A 4 -11.50 21.86 11.59
C SER A 4 -11.97 20.48 11.15
N ILE A 5 -13.07 19.97 11.73
CA ILE A 5 -13.62 18.65 11.37
C ILE A 5 -14.16 18.64 9.95
N LEU A 6 -14.92 19.67 9.55
CA LEU A 6 -15.44 19.80 8.20
C LEU A 6 -14.33 19.94 7.18
N HIS A 7 -13.30 20.72 7.50
CA HIS A 7 -12.14 20.91 6.64
C HIS A 7 -11.38 19.59 6.42
N THR A 8 -11.20 18.79 7.48
CA THR A 8 -10.55 17.49 7.39
C THR A 8 -11.34 16.53 6.51
N LYS A 9 -12.67 16.45 6.67
CA LYS A 9 -13.52 15.60 5.83
C LYS A 9 -13.48 16.02 4.37
N PHE A 10 -13.51 17.30 4.09
CA PHE A 10 -13.41 17.84 2.74
C PHE A 10 -12.06 17.51 2.12
N PHE A 11 -10.98 17.67 2.86
CA PHE A 11 -9.62 17.33 2.42
C PHE A 11 -9.51 15.85 2.08
N LEU A 12 -10.01 14.95 2.94
CA LEU A 12 -10.01 13.52 2.70
C LEU A 12 -10.82 13.15 1.45
N MET A 13 -11.94 13.81 1.21
CA MET A 13 -12.75 13.60 0.00
C MET A 13 -11.97 13.98 -1.25
N ILE A 14 -11.29 15.12 -1.25
CA ILE A 14 -10.44 15.58 -2.38
C ILE A 14 -9.31 14.60 -2.61
N VAL A 15 -8.61 14.17 -1.56
CA VAL A 15 -7.51 13.20 -1.66
C VAL A 15 -7.98 11.90 -2.30
N LYS A 16 -9.14 11.37 -1.88
CA LYS A 16 -9.71 10.15 -2.47
C LYS A 16 -10.05 10.33 -3.95
N ASN A 17 -10.51 11.50 -4.35
CA ASN A 17 -10.88 11.76 -5.75
C ASN A 17 -9.67 11.89 -6.69
N ILE A 18 -8.52 12.35 -6.18
CA ILE A 18 -7.29 12.52 -6.98
C ILE A 18 -6.35 11.33 -6.88
N MET A 19 -6.50 10.48 -5.86
CA MET A 19 -5.69 9.28 -5.70
C MET A 19 -6.12 8.18 -6.65
N LYS A 20 -5.16 7.34 -7.04
CA LYS A 20 -5.43 6.13 -7.80
C LYS A 20 -6.21 5.14 -6.94
N LYS A 21 -6.96 4.26 -7.60
CA LYS A 21 -7.83 3.26 -6.92
C LYS A 21 -7.07 2.05 -6.41
N TYR A 22 -5.85 1.86 -6.86
CA TYR A 22 -5.05 0.68 -6.57
C TYR A 22 -3.72 1.07 -5.95
N LEU A 23 -3.27 0.29 -4.97
CA LEU A 23 -2.00 0.50 -4.29
C LEU A 23 -1.04 -0.64 -4.60
N ASN A 24 0.20 -0.29 -4.99
CA ASN A 24 1.30 -1.23 -5.23
C ASN A 24 2.41 -0.95 -4.22
N ILE A 25 2.57 -1.84 -3.26
CA ILE A 25 3.55 -1.70 -2.18
C ILE A 25 4.84 -2.42 -2.56
N GLY A 26 5.97 -1.73 -2.39
CA GLY A 26 7.27 -2.29 -2.72
C GLY A 26 7.36 -2.62 -4.21
N CYS A 27 6.98 -1.68 -5.04
CA CYS A 27 6.80 -1.90 -6.47
C CYS A 27 8.10 -2.20 -7.22
N GLY A 28 9.25 -1.76 -6.71
CA GLY A 28 10.52 -1.89 -7.40
C GLY A 28 10.45 -1.26 -8.79
N SER A 29 10.91 -2.00 -9.79
CA SER A 29 10.82 -1.60 -11.21
C SER A 29 9.46 -1.91 -11.86
N ARG A 30 8.55 -2.56 -11.14
CA ARG A 30 7.24 -2.97 -11.65
C ARG A 30 6.13 -2.02 -11.23
N TYR A 31 6.41 -0.73 -11.34
CA TYR A 31 5.40 0.30 -11.10
C TYR A 31 4.48 0.43 -12.31
N HIS A 32 3.26 0.90 -12.07
CA HIS A 32 2.25 1.07 -13.11
C HIS A 32 1.46 2.36 -12.90
N PRO A 33 1.16 3.13 -13.96
CA PRO A 33 0.50 4.44 -13.82
C PRO A 33 -0.93 4.39 -13.27
N ALA A 34 -1.59 3.23 -13.32
CA ALA A 34 -2.93 3.07 -12.73
C ALA A 34 -2.89 2.90 -11.20
N PHE A 35 -1.72 2.70 -10.60
CA PHE A 35 -1.52 2.46 -9.18
C PHE A 35 -0.88 3.65 -8.50
N GLU A 36 -1.18 3.84 -7.22
CA GLU A 36 -0.27 4.51 -6.32
C GLU A 36 0.86 3.53 -6.03
N ASN A 37 2.09 3.89 -6.42
CA ASN A 37 3.25 3.04 -6.25
C ASN A 37 4.12 3.58 -5.14
N ILE A 38 4.47 2.73 -4.17
CA ILE A 38 5.37 3.11 -3.08
C ILE A 38 6.54 2.15 -3.00
N ASP A 39 7.72 2.67 -2.66
CA ASP A 39 8.92 1.88 -2.45
C ASP A 39 9.89 2.64 -1.54
N VAL A 40 10.67 1.91 -0.77
CA VAL A 40 11.70 2.50 0.09
C VAL A 40 12.85 3.09 -0.75
N ASN A 41 13.04 2.56 -1.96
CA ASN A 41 14.10 2.97 -2.88
C ASN A 41 13.52 3.14 -4.28
N PRO A 42 12.85 4.28 -4.55
CA PRO A 42 12.14 4.48 -5.80
C PRO A 42 13.04 4.40 -7.04
N ALA A 43 12.60 3.60 -8.03
CA ALA A 43 13.27 3.48 -9.32
C ALA A 43 12.82 4.55 -10.33
N HIS A 44 11.79 5.34 -10.00
CA HIS A 44 11.22 6.35 -10.88
C HIS A 44 10.64 7.51 -10.05
N PRO A 45 10.68 8.77 -10.56
CA PRO A 45 10.16 9.93 -9.82
C PRO A 45 8.67 9.87 -9.47
N SER A 46 7.85 9.10 -10.20
CA SER A 46 6.42 8.94 -9.92
C SER A 46 6.15 8.01 -8.73
N ILE A 47 7.16 7.28 -8.24
CA ILE A 47 7.02 6.37 -7.12
C ILE A 47 7.20 7.15 -5.82
N ILE A 48 6.27 6.97 -4.88
CA ILE A 48 6.34 7.59 -3.56
C ILE A 48 7.38 6.86 -2.71
N LYS A 49 8.38 7.59 -2.23
CA LYS A 49 9.35 7.02 -1.29
C LYS A 49 8.72 6.84 0.07
N HIS A 50 8.61 5.59 0.53
CA HIS A 50 8.01 5.30 1.83
C HIS A 50 8.49 3.96 2.37
N ASN A 51 8.69 3.91 3.70
CA ASN A 51 9.04 2.67 4.41
C ASN A 51 7.77 2.11 5.06
N VAL A 52 7.32 0.95 4.60
CA VAL A 52 6.09 0.30 5.10
C VAL A 52 6.15 -0.08 6.58
N LYS A 53 7.34 -0.17 7.17
CA LYS A 53 7.50 -0.37 8.62
C LYS A 53 6.95 0.79 9.45
N LYS A 54 6.70 1.93 8.82
CA LYS A 54 6.14 3.15 9.43
C LYS A 54 4.66 3.32 9.14
N GLY A 55 3.97 2.26 8.74
CA GLY A 55 2.57 2.31 8.32
C GLY A 55 2.42 2.72 6.86
N LEU A 56 1.20 2.98 6.41
CA LEU A 56 0.91 3.42 5.05
C LEU A 56 0.44 4.89 5.07
N PRO A 57 0.96 5.73 4.14
CA PRO A 57 0.67 7.16 4.13
C PRO A 57 -0.65 7.47 3.41
N PHE A 58 -1.70 6.70 3.67
CA PHE A 58 -2.99 6.84 2.99
C PHE A 58 -4.14 6.77 3.99
N PRO A 59 -5.27 7.43 3.69
CA PRO A 59 -6.44 7.36 4.55
C PRO A 59 -7.10 5.98 4.52
N ALA A 60 -7.95 5.71 5.51
CA ALA A 60 -8.78 4.52 5.55
C ALA A 60 -9.71 4.47 4.33
N ASN A 61 -9.99 3.27 3.84
CA ASN A 61 -10.93 3.03 2.74
C ASN A 61 -10.56 3.75 1.43
N ALA A 62 -9.27 3.96 1.18
CA ALA A 62 -8.80 4.72 0.02
C ALA A 62 -8.77 3.88 -1.27
N PHE A 63 -8.54 2.57 -1.16
CA PHE A 63 -8.25 1.73 -2.32
C PHE A 63 -9.27 0.62 -2.53
N GLU A 64 -9.54 0.32 -3.80
CA GLU A 64 -10.32 -0.84 -4.21
C GLU A 64 -9.49 -2.12 -4.19
N ALA A 65 -8.19 -1.99 -4.40
CA ALA A 65 -7.26 -3.12 -4.35
C ALA A 65 -5.89 -2.70 -3.84
N VAL A 66 -5.25 -3.61 -3.11
CA VAL A 66 -3.86 -3.48 -2.64
C VAL A 66 -3.09 -4.69 -3.12
N TYR A 67 -1.91 -4.45 -3.67
CA TYR A 67 -1.01 -5.49 -4.16
C TYR A 67 0.38 -5.31 -3.58
N HIS A 68 0.99 -6.41 -3.14
CA HIS A 68 2.42 -6.45 -2.88
C HIS A 68 3.00 -7.81 -3.24
N SER A 69 4.21 -7.77 -3.75
CA SER A 69 4.95 -8.95 -4.21
C SER A 69 6.37 -8.89 -3.68
N HIS A 70 6.81 -9.97 -3.05
CA HIS A 70 8.16 -10.07 -2.49
C HIS A 70 8.50 -8.98 -1.47
N VAL A 71 7.53 -8.63 -0.63
CA VAL A 71 7.69 -7.63 0.44
C VAL A 71 7.57 -8.29 1.81
N LEU A 72 6.53 -9.07 2.01
CA LEU A 72 6.15 -9.61 3.33
C LEU A 72 7.26 -10.47 3.95
N GLU A 73 7.94 -11.28 3.14
CA GLU A 73 9.02 -12.15 3.61
C GLU A 73 10.26 -11.43 4.10
N HIS A 74 10.42 -10.16 3.73
CA HIS A 74 11.55 -9.33 4.18
C HIS A 74 11.27 -8.59 5.49
N LEU A 75 10.06 -8.69 6.02
CA LEU A 75 9.68 -8.00 7.23
C LEU A 75 9.74 -8.93 8.45
N PRO A 76 10.20 -8.45 9.63
CA PRO A 76 10.01 -9.16 10.87
C PRO A 76 8.52 -9.47 11.09
N LEU A 77 8.23 -10.54 11.81
CA LEU A 77 6.85 -11.01 11.98
C LEU A 77 5.89 -9.94 12.47
N ASP A 78 6.30 -9.18 13.48
CA ASP A 78 5.49 -8.08 14.04
C ASP A 78 5.24 -6.96 13.01
N LYS A 79 6.24 -6.64 12.20
CA LYS A 79 6.14 -5.61 11.16
C LYS A 79 5.32 -6.09 9.97
N GLY A 80 5.44 -7.35 9.60
CA GLY A 80 4.61 -7.95 8.55
C GLY A 80 3.14 -7.97 8.93
N LYS A 81 2.85 -8.36 10.18
CA LYS A 81 1.48 -8.32 10.72
C LYS A 81 0.92 -6.91 10.71
N ALA A 82 1.70 -5.93 11.18
CA ALA A 82 1.29 -4.53 11.20
C ALA A 82 1.03 -4.00 9.78
N MET A 83 1.85 -4.38 8.80
CA MET A 83 1.64 -4.01 7.40
C MET A 83 0.32 -4.57 6.86
N LEU A 84 0.00 -5.82 7.16
CA LEU A 84 -1.28 -6.42 6.73
C LEU A 84 -2.47 -5.70 7.36
N GLU A 85 -2.38 -5.32 8.63
CA GLU A 85 -3.41 -4.53 9.30
C GLU A 85 -3.59 -3.16 8.62
N GLU A 86 -2.50 -2.51 8.25
CA GLU A 86 -2.53 -1.26 7.50
C GLU A 86 -3.17 -1.44 6.11
N CYS A 87 -2.88 -2.54 5.42
CA CYS A 87 -3.52 -2.86 4.14
C CYS A 87 -5.03 -2.97 4.29
N PHE A 88 -5.52 -3.65 5.31
CA PHE A 88 -6.96 -3.74 5.59
C PHE A 88 -7.57 -2.37 5.87
N LYS A 89 -6.86 -1.52 6.60
CA LYS A 89 -7.32 -0.18 6.93
C LYS A 89 -7.51 0.70 5.69
N VAL A 90 -6.59 0.63 4.74
CA VAL A 90 -6.66 1.47 3.53
C VAL A 90 -7.55 0.88 2.43
N LEU A 91 -7.95 -0.39 2.55
CA LEU A 91 -8.88 -1.02 1.63
C LEU A 91 -10.32 -0.58 1.90
N GLN A 92 -11.09 -0.39 0.84
CA GLN A 92 -12.53 -0.21 0.92
C GLN A 92 -13.19 -1.52 1.38
N PRO A 93 -14.37 -1.46 2.03
CA PRO A 93 -15.18 -2.66 2.25
C PRO A 93 -15.44 -3.39 0.92
N GLY A 94 -15.18 -4.70 0.91
CA GLY A 94 -15.26 -5.50 -0.31
C GLY A 94 -14.04 -5.37 -1.24
N GLY A 95 -13.01 -4.63 -0.83
CA GLY A 95 -11.78 -4.50 -1.58
C GLY A 95 -10.97 -5.79 -1.65
N ILE A 96 -10.00 -5.83 -2.55
CA ILE A 96 -9.19 -7.02 -2.83
C ILE A 96 -7.76 -6.76 -2.40
N ILE A 97 -7.18 -7.70 -1.66
CA ILE A 97 -5.74 -7.74 -1.41
C ILE A 97 -5.13 -8.92 -2.16
N ARG A 98 -4.04 -8.64 -2.88
CA ARG A 98 -3.25 -9.69 -3.54
C ARG A 98 -1.84 -9.69 -2.96
N ILE A 99 -1.43 -10.84 -2.45
CA ILE A 99 -0.14 -11.03 -1.80
C ILE A 99 0.63 -12.08 -2.57
N ALA A 100 1.84 -11.75 -3.01
CA ALA A 100 2.74 -12.70 -3.61
C ALA A 100 4.02 -12.80 -2.77
N VAL A 101 4.40 -14.02 -2.42
CA VAL A 101 5.64 -14.34 -1.72
C VAL A 101 6.34 -15.48 -2.47
N PRO A 102 7.65 -15.66 -2.27
CA PRO A 102 8.35 -16.78 -2.87
C PRO A 102 7.76 -18.12 -2.43
N ASP A 103 7.73 -19.08 -3.36
CA ASP A 103 7.38 -20.47 -3.05
C ASP A 103 8.66 -21.19 -2.63
N LEU A 104 8.77 -21.49 -1.34
CA LEU A 104 9.97 -22.11 -0.78
C LEU A 104 10.25 -23.48 -1.42
N GLU A 105 9.23 -24.25 -1.69
CA GLU A 105 9.38 -25.56 -2.33
C GLU A 105 10.03 -25.43 -3.71
N LYS A 106 9.56 -24.48 -4.51
CA LYS A 106 10.14 -24.22 -5.83
C LYS A 106 11.56 -23.67 -5.74
N MET A 107 11.86 -22.87 -4.71
CA MET A 107 13.17 -22.28 -4.53
C MET A 107 14.25 -23.30 -4.16
N VAL A 108 13.90 -24.39 -3.49
CA VAL A 108 14.85 -25.43 -3.04
C VAL A 108 14.86 -26.70 -3.91
N ARG A 109 14.05 -26.75 -4.95
CA ARG A 109 14.09 -27.85 -5.92
C ARG A 109 15.30 -27.75 -6.83
N PHE A 110 16.00 -28.84 -6.94
CA PHE A 110 17.17 -28.98 -7.80
C PHE A 110 16.83 -29.80 -9.04
#